data_9af0efdddf4780878719b7e1bb5e9799
#
_entry.id   9af0efdddf4780878719b7e1bb5e9799
#
_cell.length_a   1.000
_cell.length_b   1.000
_cell.length_c   1.000
_cell.angle_alpha   90.00
_cell.angle_beta   90.00
_cell.angle_gamma   90.00
#
_symmetry.space_group_name_H-M   'P 1'
#
loop_
_entity.id
_entity.type
_entity.pdbx_description
1 polymer ?
#
loop_
_entity_poly.entity_id
_entity_poly.type
_entity_poly.pdbx_seq_one_letter_code
_entity_poly.pdbx_strand_id
1 'polypeptide(L)'
;MRINRGKSSLEEVMEKAIEFNVEKLIIVDRWEKGFGKIEFFVFRRGSLRKVLPIVYLRNVKFRRNFEWQMPREEKMKSVLIATVSKEDFEIKKFEDFLASFFNVPALSLEDSLNSNCDVLMQILVNHPKQMAIAFKLIPELVEVGPRMEIAHLAWEATQ
;
A
#
# COMPACT_ATOMS: atom_id res chain seq x y z
N MET A 1 10.18 -9.47 4.00
CA MET A 1 10.19 -10.84 3.45
C MET A 1 8.91 -11.06 2.64
N ARG A 2 8.97 -11.75 1.52
CA ARG A 2 7.80 -12.13 0.70
C ARG A 2 7.69 -13.65 0.65
N ILE A 3 6.49 -14.16 0.92
CA ILE A 3 6.18 -15.59 0.83
C ILE A 3 5.01 -15.75 -0.15
N ASN A 4 5.12 -16.71 -1.06
CA ASN A 4 3.98 -17.08 -1.90
C ASN A 4 3.07 -17.99 -1.06
N ARG A 5 1.85 -17.53 -0.78
CA ARG A 5 0.88 -18.26 0.03
C ARG A 5 0.48 -19.60 -0.63
N GLY A 6 0.38 -19.63 -1.95
CA GLY A 6 -0.08 -20.83 -2.65
C GLY A 6 -1.42 -21.33 -2.12
N LYS A 7 -1.44 -22.59 -1.64
CA LYS A 7 -2.61 -23.22 -1.02
C LYS A 7 -2.60 -23.15 0.52
N SER A 8 -1.63 -22.44 1.14
CA SER A 8 -1.52 -22.35 2.58
C SER A 8 -2.74 -21.68 3.21
N SER A 9 -3.22 -22.25 4.30
CA SER A 9 -4.29 -21.67 5.11
C SER A 9 -3.83 -20.36 5.79
N LEU A 10 -4.76 -19.60 6.31
CA LEU A 10 -4.42 -18.39 7.08
C LEU A 10 -3.63 -18.77 8.33
N GLU A 11 -3.96 -19.89 8.98
CA GLU A 11 -3.29 -20.41 10.17
C GLU A 11 -1.82 -20.75 9.89
N GLU A 12 -1.53 -21.45 8.79
CA GLU A 12 -0.13 -21.73 8.38
C GLU A 12 0.67 -20.46 8.09
N VAL A 13 0.03 -19.43 7.52
CA VAL A 13 0.67 -18.13 7.31
C VAL A 13 0.95 -17.42 8.64
N MET A 14 0.03 -17.55 9.61
CA MET A 14 0.20 -17.01 10.96
C MET A 14 1.35 -17.70 11.71
N GLU A 15 1.44 -19.03 11.66
CA GLU A 15 2.54 -19.79 12.26
C GLU A 15 3.90 -19.34 11.72
N LYS A 16 4.02 -19.19 10.41
CA LYS A 16 5.23 -18.64 9.77
C LYS A 16 5.52 -17.20 10.20
N ALA A 17 4.49 -16.36 10.31
CA ALA A 17 4.67 -15.00 10.77
C ALA A 17 5.22 -14.92 12.20
N ILE A 18 4.78 -15.83 13.07
CA ILE A 18 5.31 -15.99 14.45
C ILE A 18 6.76 -16.46 14.41
N GLU A 19 7.06 -17.51 13.65
CA GLU A 19 8.41 -18.07 13.51
C GLU A 19 9.43 -17.01 13.08
N PHE A 20 9.01 -16.11 12.18
CA PHE A 20 9.87 -15.03 11.68
C PHE A 20 9.79 -13.72 12.47
N ASN A 21 9.12 -13.70 13.64
CA ASN A 21 8.93 -12.50 14.47
C ASN A 21 8.37 -11.31 13.68
N VAL A 22 7.38 -11.55 12.84
CA VAL A 22 6.77 -10.52 11.98
C VAL A 22 5.82 -9.68 12.83
N GLU A 23 6.02 -8.37 12.85
CA GLU A 23 5.13 -7.42 13.54
C GLU A 23 3.91 -7.04 12.70
N LYS A 24 4.07 -7.01 11.39
CA LYS A 24 3.03 -6.59 10.43
C LYS A 24 3.00 -7.54 9.24
N LEU A 25 1.81 -7.90 8.79
CA LEU A 25 1.60 -8.80 7.67
C LEU A 25 0.59 -8.19 6.69
N ILE A 26 0.89 -8.30 5.41
CA ILE A 26 -0.02 -7.94 4.32
C ILE A 26 -0.34 -9.21 3.55
N ILE A 27 -1.62 -9.48 3.40
CA ILE A 27 -2.10 -10.57 2.56
C ILE A 27 -2.73 -9.98 1.30
N VAL A 28 -2.22 -10.41 0.16
CA VAL A 28 -2.78 -10.10 -1.14
C VAL A 28 -3.47 -11.35 -1.67
N ASP A 29 -4.76 -11.25 -1.92
CA ASP A 29 -5.59 -12.38 -2.33
C ASP A 29 -6.46 -12.01 -3.54
N ARG A 30 -7.08 -13.02 -4.14
CA ARG A 30 -8.03 -12.83 -5.24
C ARG A 30 -9.33 -12.20 -4.73
N TRP A 31 -9.99 -11.47 -5.60
CA TRP A 31 -11.31 -10.94 -5.38
C TRP A 31 -12.16 -11.17 -6.64
N GLU A 32 -13.29 -11.84 -6.50
CA GLU A 32 -14.13 -12.29 -7.62
C GLU A 32 -14.67 -11.14 -8.48
N LYS A 33 -14.92 -9.97 -7.87
CA LYS A 33 -15.47 -8.80 -8.56
C LYS A 33 -14.42 -7.84 -9.10
N GLY A 34 -13.13 -8.20 -9.02
CA GLY A 34 -12.05 -7.32 -9.43
C GLY A 34 -10.70 -8.02 -9.55
N PHE A 35 -9.62 -7.22 -9.47
CA PHE A 35 -8.27 -7.72 -9.63
C PHE A 35 -7.74 -8.45 -8.40
N GLY A 36 -8.08 -7.95 -7.21
CA GLY A 36 -7.62 -8.53 -5.95
C GLY A 36 -8.05 -7.73 -4.73
N LYS A 37 -7.66 -8.22 -3.56
CA LYS A 37 -7.83 -7.51 -2.28
C LYS A 37 -6.52 -7.52 -1.50
N ILE A 38 -6.33 -6.47 -0.70
CA ILE A 38 -5.22 -6.34 0.23
C ILE A 38 -5.80 -6.26 1.63
N GLU A 39 -5.33 -7.14 2.51
CA GLU A 39 -5.69 -7.20 3.91
C GLU A 39 -4.46 -6.96 4.77
N PHE A 40 -4.61 -6.15 5.82
CA PHE A 40 -3.55 -5.74 6.72
C PHE A 40 -3.72 -6.40 8.08
N PHE A 41 -2.61 -6.86 8.66
CA PHE A 41 -2.62 -7.50 9.97
C PHE A 41 -1.46 -6.97 10.81
N VAL A 42 -1.69 -6.86 12.11
CA VAL A 42 -0.65 -6.54 13.09
C VAL A 42 -0.56 -7.65 14.13
N PHE A 43 0.66 -7.98 14.53
CA PHE A 43 0.90 -8.94 15.59
C PHE A 43 0.89 -8.22 16.94
N ARG A 44 -0.06 -8.55 17.80
CA ARG A 44 -0.17 -7.98 19.15
C ARG A 44 -0.52 -9.07 20.16
N ARG A 45 0.22 -9.09 21.27
CA ARG A 45 -0.03 -10.02 22.41
C ARG A 45 -0.16 -11.49 21.98
N GLY A 46 0.75 -11.94 21.11
CA GLY A 46 0.77 -13.34 20.66
C GLY A 46 -0.31 -13.71 19.63
N SER A 47 -1.08 -12.76 19.11
CA SER A 47 -2.10 -13.00 18.09
C SER A 47 -2.01 -12.03 16.93
N LEU A 48 -2.33 -12.53 15.74
CA LEU A 48 -2.46 -11.73 14.53
C LEU A 48 -3.88 -11.13 14.49
N ARG A 49 -3.96 -9.81 14.39
CA ARG A 49 -5.22 -9.09 14.30
C ARG A 49 -5.33 -8.37 12.98
N LYS A 50 -6.45 -8.57 12.29
CA LYS A 50 -6.78 -7.79 11.10
C LYS A 50 -6.99 -6.33 11.50
N VAL A 51 -6.43 -5.41 10.72
CA VAL A 51 -6.65 -3.98 10.83
C VAL A 51 -7.28 -3.46 9.55
N LEU A 52 -8.17 -2.50 9.68
CA LEU A 52 -8.91 -1.94 8.57
C LEU A 52 -8.19 -0.69 8.03
N PRO A 53 -8.39 -0.37 6.74
CA PRO A 53 -9.40 -0.95 5.82
C PRO A 53 -8.92 -2.21 5.13
N ILE A 54 -9.88 -2.95 4.51
CA ILE A 54 -9.57 -3.88 3.43
C ILE A 54 -9.59 -3.08 2.14
N VAL A 55 -8.55 -3.20 1.33
CA VAL A 55 -8.45 -2.52 0.03
C VAL A 55 -8.86 -3.48 -1.08
N TYR A 56 -9.93 -3.17 -1.79
CA TYR A 56 -10.36 -3.91 -2.97
C TYR A 56 -9.87 -3.22 -4.23
N LEU A 57 -9.17 -3.98 -5.09
CA LEU A 57 -8.52 -3.48 -6.28
C LEU A 57 -9.35 -3.76 -7.53
N ARG A 58 -9.56 -2.73 -8.34
CA ARG A 58 -10.19 -2.86 -9.66
C ARG A 58 -9.19 -3.28 -10.72
N ASN A 59 -7.99 -2.71 -10.65
CA ASN A 59 -6.93 -2.94 -11.63
C ASN A 59 -5.55 -2.72 -11.00
N VAL A 60 -4.52 -3.31 -11.58
CA VAL A 60 -3.12 -3.08 -11.22
C VAL A 60 -2.28 -2.95 -12.48
N LYS A 61 -1.64 -1.79 -12.65
CA LYS A 61 -0.59 -1.60 -13.64
C LYS A 61 0.75 -1.94 -12.97
N PHE A 62 1.38 -3.03 -13.37
CA PHE A 62 2.64 -3.47 -12.79
C PHE A 62 3.81 -2.59 -13.24
N ARG A 63 4.87 -2.55 -12.45
CA ARG A 63 6.09 -1.78 -12.71
C ARG A 63 6.63 -1.99 -14.13
N ARG A 64 6.64 -3.22 -14.64
CA ARG A 64 7.11 -3.57 -16.00
C ARG A 64 6.31 -2.91 -17.13
N ASN A 65 5.13 -2.36 -16.82
CA ASN A 65 4.25 -1.71 -17.79
C ASN A 65 4.43 -0.19 -17.84
N PHE A 66 5.39 0.36 -17.07
CA PHE A 66 5.76 1.77 -17.13
C PHE A 66 6.93 1.94 -18.08
N GLU A 67 6.94 3.04 -18.84
CA GLU A 67 7.98 3.34 -19.83
C GLU A 67 9.35 3.52 -19.15
N TRP A 68 9.34 4.21 -18.00
CA TRP A 68 10.55 4.41 -17.23
C TRP A 68 10.80 3.22 -16.31
N GLN A 69 11.96 2.61 -16.45
CA GLN A 69 12.41 1.54 -15.58
C GLN A 69 13.70 1.96 -14.88
N MET A 70 13.70 1.89 -13.55
CA MET A 70 14.95 2.08 -12.80
C MET A 70 16.02 1.11 -13.26
N PRO A 71 17.27 1.57 -13.39
CA PRO A 71 18.41 0.67 -13.54
C PRO A 71 18.37 -0.41 -12.46
N ARG A 72 18.72 -1.65 -12.80
CA ARG A 72 18.65 -2.80 -11.88
C ARG A 72 19.52 -2.63 -10.63
N GLU A 73 20.50 -1.78 -10.68
CA GLU A 73 21.48 -1.52 -9.61
C GLU A 73 20.97 -0.50 -8.58
N GLU A 74 20.03 0.35 -8.94
CA GLU A 74 19.45 1.33 -8.02
C GLU A 74 18.35 0.70 -7.16
N LYS A 75 18.59 0.66 -5.86
CA LYS A 75 17.62 0.21 -4.87
C LYS A 75 16.97 1.42 -4.22
N MET A 76 15.65 1.50 -4.30
CA MET A 76 14.89 2.43 -3.47
C MET A 76 15.06 2.05 -2.00
N LYS A 77 15.53 2.98 -1.19
CA LYS A 77 15.85 2.75 0.23
C LYS A 77 14.82 3.39 1.15
N SER A 78 14.13 4.41 0.66
CA SER A 78 13.22 5.21 1.47
C SER A 78 11.93 5.54 0.71
N VAL A 79 10.83 5.58 1.45
CA VAL A 79 9.51 5.93 0.95
C VAL A 79 8.82 6.85 1.96
N LEU A 80 8.05 7.79 1.45
CA LEU A 80 7.13 8.60 2.23
C LEU A 80 5.75 8.63 1.58
N ILE A 81 4.76 9.12 2.31
CA ILE A 81 3.42 9.35 1.77
C ILE A 81 3.25 10.85 1.53
N ALA A 82 2.95 11.21 0.28
CA ALA A 82 2.59 12.59 -0.05
C ALA A 82 1.09 12.76 0.16
N THR A 83 0.73 13.62 1.11
CA THR A 83 -0.67 13.96 1.39
C THR A 83 -1.16 15.00 0.40
N VAL A 84 -2.28 14.71 -0.28
CA VAL A 84 -2.75 15.55 -1.40
C VAL A 84 -4.01 16.31 -1.05
N SER A 85 -4.84 15.82 -0.17
CA SER A 85 -6.13 16.43 0.11
C SER A 85 -6.35 16.70 1.59
N LYS A 86 -6.63 17.97 1.91
CA LYS A 86 -7.13 18.37 3.22
C LYS A 86 -8.67 18.24 3.31
N GLU A 87 -9.35 18.06 2.19
CA GLU A 87 -10.82 18.21 2.08
C GLU A 87 -11.57 16.87 2.09
N ASP A 88 -10.94 15.77 1.62
CA ASP A 88 -11.59 14.46 1.62
C ASP A 88 -11.17 13.65 2.85
N PHE A 89 -12.13 13.49 3.77
CA PHE A 89 -11.90 12.78 5.03
C PHE A 89 -11.52 11.31 4.83
N GLU A 90 -12.11 10.63 3.84
CA GLU A 90 -11.83 9.23 3.58
C GLU A 90 -10.41 9.03 3.06
N ILE A 91 -9.97 9.91 2.15
CA ILE A 91 -8.62 9.88 1.62
C ILE A 91 -7.61 10.14 2.74
N LYS A 92 -7.82 11.21 3.52
CA LYS A 92 -6.95 11.52 4.63
C LYS A 92 -6.86 10.38 5.64
N LYS A 93 -7.98 9.78 5.99
CA LYS A 93 -8.02 8.61 6.89
C LYS A 93 -7.20 7.45 6.32
N PHE A 94 -7.24 7.25 5.01
CA PHE A 94 -6.48 6.19 4.35
C PHE A 94 -4.98 6.51 4.29
N GLU A 95 -4.60 7.75 3.99
CA GLU A 95 -3.21 8.22 4.04
C GLU A 95 -2.62 8.05 5.45
N ASP A 96 -3.33 8.49 6.49
CA ASP A 96 -2.92 8.35 7.89
C ASP A 96 -2.78 6.87 8.32
N PHE A 97 -3.70 6.02 7.85
CA PHE A 97 -3.61 4.59 8.06
C PHE A 97 -2.33 3.99 7.43
N LEU A 98 -2.07 4.30 6.16
CA LEU A 98 -0.90 3.78 5.44
C LEU A 98 0.40 4.28 6.09
N ALA A 99 0.47 5.57 6.46
CA ALA A 99 1.62 6.15 7.15
C ALA A 99 1.91 5.42 8.47
N SER A 100 0.88 5.19 9.28
CA SER A 100 0.98 4.46 10.54
C SER A 100 1.33 2.99 10.33
N PHE A 101 0.67 2.33 9.38
CA PHE A 101 0.91 0.91 9.12
C PHE A 101 2.33 0.65 8.63
N PHE A 102 2.83 1.45 7.69
CA PHE A 102 4.19 1.30 7.15
C PHE A 102 5.26 1.98 8.01
N ASN A 103 4.86 2.75 9.01
CA ASN A 103 5.76 3.56 9.82
C ASN A 103 6.64 4.48 8.97
N VAL A 104 6.01 5.18 8.04
CA VAL A 104 6.66 6.13 7.12
C VAL A 104 6.09 7.54 7.34
N PRO A 105 6.87 8.60 7.06
CA PRO A 105 6.39 9.97 7.20
C PRO A 105 5.28 10.25 6.18
N ALA A 106 4.30 11.06 6.61
CA ALA A 106 3.29 11.66 5.75
C ALA A 106 3.54 13.17 5.69
N LEU A 107 3.84 13.68 4.50
CA LEU A 107 4.24 15.08 4.28
C LEU A 107 3.34 15.70 3.20
N SER A 108 3.29 17.03 3.15
CA SER A 108 2.73 17.73 2.00
C SER A 108 3.53 17.40 0.74
N LEU A 109 2.95 17.59 -0.45
CA LEU A 109 3.70 17.35 -1.68
C LEU A 109 4.94 18.23 -1.78
N GLU A 110 4.84 19.50 -1.35
CA GLU A 110 5.96 20.44 -1.35
C GLU A 110 7.09 19.99 -0.41
N ASP A 111 6.75 19.61 0.83
CA ASP A 111 7.73 19.09 1.79
C ASP A 111 8.33 17.77 1.32
N SER A 112 7.54 16.95 0.62
CA SER A 112 8.00 15.67 0.04
C SER A 112 9.11 15.88 -0.99
N LEU A 113 8.98 16.88 -1.85
CA LEU A 113 9.98 17.22 -2.87
C LEU A 113 11.30 17.72 -2.26
N ASN A 114 11.23 18.32 -1.09
CA ASN A 114 12.41 18.81 -0.34
C ASN A 114 13.00 17.76 0.61
N SER A 115 12.42 16.56 0.64
CA SER A 115 12.90 15.47 1.48
C SER A 115 14.05 14.71 0.83
N ASN A 116 14.81 13.96 1.63
CA ASN A 116 15.86 13.05 1.15
C ASN A 116 15.32 11.63 0.87
N CYS A 117 14.02 11.49 0.64
CA CYS A 117 13.43 10.20 0.29
C CYS A 117 13.54 9.93 -1.21
N ASP A 118 13.63 8.66 -1.58
CA ASP A 118 13.76 8.23 -2.98
C ASP A 118 12.41 8.19 -3.69
N VAL A 119 11.37 7.78 -2.96
CA VAL A 119 10.04 7.49 -3.54
C VAL A 119 8.95 8.09 -2.70
N LEU A 120 7.96 8.68 -3.33
CA LEU A 120 6.70 9.02 -2.70
C LEU A 120 5.59 8.04 -3.12
N MET A 121 4.80 7.63 -2.15
CA MET A 121 3.51 6.98 -2.34
C MET A 121 2.41 8.04 -2.26
N GLN A 122 1.54 8.07 -3.24
CA GLN A 122 0.50 9.08 -3.37
C GLN A 122 -0.86 8.42 -3.64
N ILE A 123 -1.90 8.92 -2.98
CA ILE A 123 -3.27 8.56 -3.31
C ILE A 123 -3.75 9.54 -4.38
N LEU A 124 -3.95 9.04 -5.58
CA LEU A 124 -4.49 9.80 -6.70
C LEU A 124 -6.01 9.69 -6.70
N VAL A 125 -6.68 10.81 -6.94
CA VAL A 125 -8.14 10.86 -7.09
C VAL A 125 -8.46 11.39 -8.47
N ASN A 126 -9.07 10.55 -9.29
CA ASN A 126 -9.57 10.93 -10.60
C ASN A 126 -11.10 11.03 -10.57
N HIS A 127 -11.68 11.92 -11.39
CA HIS A 127 -13.13 11.98 -11.55
C HIS A 127 -13.69 10.77 -12.33
N PRO A 128 -14.85 10.22 -11.94
CA PRO A 128 -15.66 10.45 -10.76
C PRO A 128 -15.26 9.51 -9.60
N LYS A 129 -14.57 10.03 -8.60
CA LYS A 129 -14.18 9.33 -7.34
C LYS A 129 -13.41 8.00 -7.52
N GLN A 130 -12.54 7.92 -8.50
CA GLN A 130 -11.65 6.78 -8.65
C GLN A 130 -10.35 7.05 -7.89
N MET A 131 -10.07 6.23 -6.90
CA MET A 131 -8.82 6.29 -6.15
C MET A 131 -7.79 5.33 -6.74
N ALA A 132 -6.53 5.73 -6.71
CA ALA A 132 -5.41 4.86 -7.03
C ALA A 132 -4.23 5.14 -6.10
N ILE A 133 -3.49 4.10 -5.75
CA ILE A 133 -2.18 4.23 -5.11
C ILE A 133 -1.14 4.25 -6.22
N ALA A 134 -0.30 5.28 -6.24
CA ALA A 134 0.79 5.42 -7.18
C ALA A 134 2.13 5.63 -6.45
N PHE A 135 3.22 5.23 -7.08
CA PHE A 135 4.58 5.41 -6.59
C PHE A 135 5.37 6.23 -7.59
N LYS A 136 6.00 7.32 -7.13
CA LYS A 136 6.77 8.23 -7.96
C LYS A 136 8.15 8.47 -7.37
N LEU A 137 9.15 8.63 -8.21
CA LEU A 137 10.48 9.05 -7.79
C LEU A 137 10.48 10.53 -7.40
N ILE A 138 11.33 10.87 -6.48
CA ILE A 138 11.61 12.25 -6.06
C ILE A 138 13.03 12.60 -6.54
N PRO A 139 13.26 13.78 -7.07
CA PRO A 139 12.30 14.91 -7.22
C PRO A 139 11.54 14.95 -8.55
N GLU A 140 11.83 14.06 -9.50
CA GLU A 140 11.34 14.13 -10.88
C GLU A 140 9.83 13.85 -11.00
N LEU A 141 9.21 13.28 -9.98
CA LEU A 141 7.81 12.84 -9.95
C LEU A 141 7.45 11.83 -11.05
N VAL A 142 8.44 11.09 -11.53
CA VAL A 142 8.23 10.04 -12.52
C VAL A 142 7.58 8.84 -11.86
N GLU A 143 6.45 8.40 -12.41
CA GLU A 143 5.75 7.23 -11.89
C GLU A 143 6.48 5.94 -12.27
N VAL A 144 6.78 5.13 -11.26
CA VAL A 144 7.54 3.89 -11.41
C VAL A 144 6.74 2.63 -11.12
N GLY A 145 5.49 2.79 -10.67
CA GLY A 145 4.58 1.70 -10.31
C GLY A 145 5.02 0.87 -9.08
N PRO A 146 4.17 -0.06 -8.69
CA PRO A 146 2.88 -0.34 -9.32
C PRO A 146 1.86 0.78 -9.14
N ARG A 147 0.92 0.93 -10.07
CA ARG A 147 -0.30 1.72 -9.85
C ARG A 147 -1.43 0.75 -9.53
N MET A 148 -2.08 0.96 -8.40
CA MET A 148 -3.18 0.13 -7.92
C MET A 148 -4.47 0.93 -7.88
N GLU A 149 -5.40 0.64 -8.80
CA GLU A 149 -6.70 1.29 -8.83
C GLU A 149 -7.64 0.66 -7.80
N ILE A 150 -8.16 1.48 -6.91
CA ILE A 150 -9.01 1.05 -5.80
C ILE A 150 -10.47 1.02 -6.28
N ALA A 151 -11.13 -0.12 -6.11
CA ALA A 151 -12.57 -0.25 -6.32
C ALA A 151 -13.33 0.36 -5.14
N HIS A 152 -12.95 -0.02 -3.91
CA HIS A 152 -13.47 0.55 -2.67
C HIS A 152 -12.59 0.19 -1.46
N LEU A 153 -12.76 0.93 -0.37
CA LEU A 153 -12.17 0.68 0.94
C LEU A 153 -13.24 0.19 1.90
N ALA A 154 -13.03 -0.97 2.51
CA ALA A 154 -13.95 -1.47 3.54
C ALA A 154 -13.39 -1.14 4.93
N TRP A 155 -14.01 -0.19 5.61
CA TRP A 155 -13.64 0.26 6.95
C TRP A 155 -14.36 -0.50 8.07
N GLU A 156 -15.29 -1.36 7.71
CA GLU A 156 -16.01 -2.24 8.63
C GLU A 156 -15.69 -3.70 8.28
N ALA A 157 -15.55 -4.54 9.29
CA ALA A 157 -15.44 -5.97 9.08
C ALA A 157 -16.78 -6.46 8.56
N THR A 158 -16.84 -6.96 7.33
CA THR A 158 -18.01 -7.69 6.85
C THR A 158 -18.16 -8.93 7.73
N GLN A 159 -19.28 -9.02 8.44
CA GLN A 159 -19.66 -10.19 9.22
C GLN A 159 -19.86 -11.39 8.31
#